data_877ebb836a5151abcc72e1aedb7e3ba7
#
_entry.id   877ebb836a5151abcc72e1aedb7e3ba7
#
_cell.length_a   1.000
_cell.length_b   1.000
_cell.length_c   1.000
_cell.angle_alpha   90.00
_cell.angle_beta   90.00
_cell.angle_gamma   90.00
#
_symmetry.space_group_name_H-M   'P 1'
#
loop_
_entity.id
_entity.type
_entity.pdbx_description
1 polymer ?
#
loop_
_entity_poly.entity_id
_entity_poly.type
_entity_poly.pdbx_seq_one_letter_code
_entity_poly.pdbx_strand_id
1 'polypeptide(L)'
;MIKRYLTNYFDKIKDTKKVARDKNVGVWWLPVFDSFLITIYLSWELSVGVFILLDAWQSGQDYVPWYMDTLWEVSSFSLTIFMSIITFTILDKIILFFIYFHSYANKLVLQGISKLDMYLWRKTGRDTVVTNAIWKLQRKFMSR
;
A
#
# COMPACT_ATOMS: atom_id res chain seq x y z
N MET A 1 -8.92 10.57 -25.32
CA MET A 1 -8.75 11.08 -23.95
C MET A 1 -8.31 9.97 -22.99
N ILE A 2 -9.04 8.86 -22.86
CA ILE A 2 -8.74 7.72 -21.95
C ILE A 2 -7.34 7.13 -22.19
N LYS A 3 -6.94 6.89 -23.46
CA LYS A 3 -5.62 6.34 -23.78
C LYS A 3 -4.48 7.22 -23.25
N ARG A 4 -4.58 8.53 -23.38
CA ARG A 4 -3.57 9.48 -22.87
C ARG A 4 -3.49 9.47 -21.34
N TYR A 5 -4.67 9.37 -20.68
CA TYR A 5 -4.74 9.25 -19.23
C TYR A 5 -4.07 7.96 -18.72
N LEU A 6 -4.39 6.82 -19.34
CA LEU A 6 -3.77 5.53 -19.01
C LEU A 6 -2.26 5.53 -19.24
N THR A 7 -1.79 6.10 -20.37
CA THR A 7 -0.34 6.19 -20.64
C THR A 7 0.37 7.00 -19.55
N ASN A 8 -0.13 8.17 -19.21
CA ASN A 8 0.43 9.01 -18.14
C ASN A 8 0.41 8.31 -16.79
N TYR A 9 -0.63 7.51 -16.51
CA TYR A 9 -0.77 6.75 -15.29
C TYR A 9 0.30 5.63 -15.19
N PHE A 10 0.49 4.86 -16.27
CA PHE A 10 1.52 3.82 -16.33
C PHE A 10 2.95 4.40 -16.26
N ASP A 11 3.19 5.57 -16.83
CA ASP A 11 4.48 6.24 -16.74
C ASP A 11 4.78 6.67 -15.30
N LYS A 12 3.80 7.18 -14.56
CA LYS A 12 3.95 7.46 -13.12
C LYS A 12 4.29 6.19 -12.31
N ILE A 13 3.67 5.04 -12.61
CA ILE A 13 3.99 3.78 -11.93
C ILE A 13 5.43 3.34 -12.26
N LYS A 14 5.90 3.53 -13.50
CA LYS A 14 7.29 3.25 -13.87
C LYS A 14 8.30 4.13 -13.11
N ASP A 15 7.95 5.40 -12.89
CA ASP A 15 8.78 6.30 -12.09
C ASP A 15 8.89 5.83 -10.63
N THR A 16 7.82 5.25 -10.07
CA THR A 16 7.88 4.67 -8.72
C THR A 16 8.85 3.50 -8.62
N LYS A 17 9.00 2.70 -9.69
CA LYS A 17 10.00 1.63 -9.75
C LYS A 17 11.43 2.16 -9.65
N LYS A 18 11.70 3.30 -10.30
CA LYS A 18 13.00 3.96 -10.21
C LYS A 18 13.27 4.43 -8.78
N VAL A 19 12.29 5.08 -8.16
CA VAL A 19 12.39 5.53 -6.77
C VAL A 19 12.62 4.35 -5.82
N ALA A 20 11.92 3.22 -6.00
CA ALA A 20 12.12 2.02 -5.19
C ALA A 20 13.56 1.49 -5.30
N ARG A 21 14.14 1.50 -6.50
CA ARG A 21 15.54 1.12 -6.72
C ARG A 21 16.49 2.07 -6.01
N ASP A 22 16.30 3.38 -6.15
CA ASP A 22 17.13 4.41 -5.52
C ASP A 22 17.08 4.36 -3.99
N LYS A 23 15.97 3.89 -3.43
CA LYS A 23 15.79 3.68 -1.98
C LYS A 23 16.20 2.30 -1.48
N ASN A 24 16.84 1.47 -2.33
CA ASN A 24 17.28 0.10 -1.98
C ASN A 24 16.15 -0.80 -1.46
N VAL A 25 14.94 -0.64 -1.98
CA VAL A 25 13.84 -1.57 -1.74
C VAL A 25 14.07 -2.79 -2.62
N GLY A 26 14.62 -3.85 -2.04
CA GLY A 26 15.08 -5.04 -2.77
C GLY A 26 13.99 -5.75 -3.58
N VAL A 27 12.73 -5.64 -3.15
CA VAL A 27 11.57 -6.23 -3.82
C VAL A 27 10.59 -5.11 -4.19
N TRP A 28 10.81 -4.49 -5.34
CA TRP A 28 10.05 -3.31 -5.78
C TRP A 28 8.54 -3.57 -6.00
N TRP A 29 8.14 -4.80 -6.31
CA TRP A 29 6.74 -5.14 -6.51
C TRP A 29 5.95 -5.23 -5.18
N LEU A 30 6.63 -5.45 -4.04
CA LEU A 30 5.97 -5.56 -2.74
C LEU A 30 5.25 -4.26 -2.33
N PRO A 31 5.89 -3.07 -2.36
CA PRO A 31 5.18 -1.80 -2.14
C PRO A 31 4.01 -1.56 -3.10
N VAL A 32 4.12 -2.01 -4.35
CA VAL A 32 3.04 -1.90 -5.33
C VAL A 32 1.87 -2.81 -4.97
N PHE A 33 2.15 -4.03 -4.55
CA PHE A 33 1.14 -4.99 -4.11
C PHE A 33 0.42 -4.51 -2.85
N ASP A 34 1.16 -4.07 -1.83
CA ASP A 34 0.60 -3.51 -0.59
C ASP A 34 -0.26 -2.29 -0.88
N SER A 35 0.19 -1.42 -1.78
CA SER A 35 -0.56 -0.24 -2.21
C SER A 35 -1.86 -0.60 -2.91
N PHE A 36 -1.85 -1.65 -3.73
CA PHE A 36 -3.04 -2.14 -4.40
C PHE A 36 -4.05 -2.72 -3.41
N LEU A 37 -3.60 -3.54 -2.46
CA LEU A 37 -4.45 -4.10 -1.40
C LEU A 37 -5.07 -3.01 -0.54
N ILE A 38 -4.29 -2.03 -0.09
CA ILE A 38 -4.82 -0.94 0.73
C ILE A 38 -5.79 -0.06 -0.06
N THR A 39 -5.56 0.12 -1.36
CA THR A 39 -6.47 0.89 -2.22
C THR A 39 -7.82 0.20 -2.36
N ILE A 40 -7.85 -1.13 -2.55
CA ILE A 40 -9.08 -1.91 -2.58
C ILE A 40 -9.79 -1.82 -1.23
N TYR A 41 -9.06 -2.01 -0.14
CA TYR A 41 -9.62 -1.93 1.21
C TYR A 41 -10.22 -0.54 1.50
N LEU A 42 -9.48 0.53 1.21
CA LEU A 42 -9.98 1.91 1.39
C LEU A 42 -11.21 2.20 0.52
N SER A 43 -11.24 1.71 -0.73
CA SER A 43 -12.41 1.87 -1.60
C SER A 43 -13.65 1.21 -1.00
N TRP A 44 -13.47 0.03 -0.44
CA TRP A 44 -14.53 -0.71 0.24
C TRP A 44 -15.01 0.02 1.49
N GLU A 45 -14.12 0.38 2.41
CA GLU A 45 -14.45 1.06 3.66
C GLU A 45 -15.12 2.42 3.43
N LEU A 46 -14.63 3.21 2.46
CA LEU A 46 -15.25 4.47 2.10
C LEU A 46 -16.67 4.28 1.56
N SER A 47 -16.87 3.25 0.73
CA SER A 47 -18.19 2.95 0.17
C SER A 47 -19.17 2.53 1.27
N VAL A 48 -18.73 1.65 2.18
CA VAL A 48 -19.54 1.20 3.33
C VAL A 48 -19.85 2.36 4.27
N GLY A 49 -18.87 3.22 4.56
CA GLY A 49 -19.08 4.38 5.44
C GLY A 49 -20.12 5.36 4.89
N VAL A 50 -20.05 5.69 3.59
CA VAL A 50 -21.05 6.55 2.95
C VAL A 50 -22.41 5.87 2.91
N PHE A 51 -22.44 4.55 2.66
CA PHE A 51 -23.67 3.77 2.67
C PHE A 51 -24.38 3.82 4.02
N ILE A 52 -23.65 3.61 5.12
CA ILE A 52 -24.20 3.70 6.48
C ILE A 52 -24.75 5.11 6.76
N LEU A 53 -24.05 6.17 6.32
CA LEU A 53 -24.53 7.54 6.50
C LEU A 53 -25.83 7.80 5.73
N LEU A 54 -25.95 7.29 4.51
CA LEU A 54 -27.16 7.41 3.71
C LEU A 54 -28.32 6.61 4.31
N ASP A 55 -28.05 5.40 4.82
CA ASP A 55 -29.05 4.57 5.49
C ASP A 55 -29.57 5.24 6.76
N ALA A 56 -28.67 5.79 7.58
CA ALA A 56 -29.05 6.55 8.78
C ALA A 56 -29.88 7.80 8.43
N TRP A 57 -29.56 8.48 7.33
CA TRP A 57 -30.36 9.62 6.86
C TRP A 57 -31.73 9.18 6.37
N GLN A 58 -31.83 8.08 5.62
CA GLN A 58 -33.09 7.55 5.12
C GLN A 58 -34.00 7.03 6.24
N SER A 59 -33.45 6.36 7.24
CA SER A 59 -34.22 5.84 8.38
C SER A 59 -34.84 6.93 9.27
N GLY A 60 -34.36 8.18 9.15
CA GLY A 60 -34.97 9.35 9.76
C GLY A 60 -36.15 9.93 8.99
N GLN A 61 -36.54 9.36 7.84
CA GLN A 61 -37.68 9.81 7.06
C GLN A 61 -38.94 9.04 7.44
N ASP A 62 -40.09 9.74 7.64
CA ASP A 62 -41.38 9.12 8.00
C ASP A 62 -41.96 8.26 6.85
N TYR A 63 -41.51 8.46 5.62
CA TYR A 63 -41.97 7.73 4.45
C TYR A 63 -40.83 7.53 3.44
N VAL A 64 -40.59 6.25 3.10
CA VAL A 64 -39.63 5.87 2.05
C VAL A 64 -40.39 5.28 0.86
N PRO A 65 -40.37 5.91 -0.33
CA PRO A 65 -41.01 5.37 -1.51
C PRO A 65 -40.39 4.04 -1.94
N TRP A 66 -41.23 3.11 -2.44
CA TRP A 66 -40.82 1.76 -2.87
C TRP A 66 -39.68 1.75 -3.92
N TYR A 67 -39.61 2.77 -4.76
CA TYR A 67 -38.53 2.87 -5.77
C TYR A 67 -37.17 3.21 -5.16
N MET A 68 -37.12 3.61 -3.91
CA MET A 68 -35.86 3.95 -3.23
C MET A 68 -34.97 2.74 -3.02
N ASP A 69 -35.54 1.55 -2.85
CA ASP A 69 -34.75 0.32 -2.68
C ASP A 69 -33.95 0.03 -3.96
N THR A 70 -34.59 0.15 -5.12
CA THR A 70 -33.90 -0.04 -6.42
C THR A 70 -32.86 1.06 -6.66
N LEU A 71 -33.17 2.33 -6.34
CA LEU A 71 -32.21 3.42 -6.41
C LEU A 71 -31.03 3.20 -5.45
N TRP A 72 -31.31 2.58 -4.30
CA TRP A 72 -30.31 2.25 -3.29
C TRP A 72 -29.27 1.24 -3.81
N GLU A 73 -29.72 0.14 -4.42
CA GLU A 73 -28.83 -0.86 -5.04
C GLU A 73 -27.96 -0.26 -6.15
N VAL A 74 -28.57 0.49 -7.07
CA VAL A 74 -27.85 1.17 -8.16
C VAL A 74 -26.88 2.22 -7.62
N SER A 75 -27.27 2.95 -6.59
CA SER A 75 -26.43 3.98 -5.96
C SER A 75 -25.22 3.38 -5.24
N SER A 76 -25.40 2.26 -4.55
CA SER A 76 -24.30 1.59 -3.84
C SER A 76 -23.22 1.09 -4.81
N PHE A 77 -23.63 0.49 -5.93
CA PHE A 77 -22.71 0.06 -6.98
C PHE A 77 -21.98 1.24 -7.63
N SER A 78 -22.72 2.28 -7.98
CA SER A 78 -22.16 3.51 -8.57
C SER A 78 -21.20 4.21 -7.61
N LEU A 79 -21.52 4.25 -6.33
CA LEU A 79 -20.68 4.80 -5.28
C LEU A 79 -19.37 4.01 -5.13
N THR A 80 -19.44 2.68 -5.15
CA THR A 80 -18.25 1.83 -5.09
C THR A 80 -17.31 2.08 -6.27
N ILE A 81 -17.86 2.20 -7.49
CA ILE A 81 -17.08 2.55 -8.67
C ILE A 81 -16.46 3.95 -8.51
N PHE A 82 -17.23 4.93 -8.07
CA PHE A 82 -16.75 6.30 -7.90
C PHE A 82 -15.63 6.39 -6.85
N MET A 83 -15.79 5.74 -5.70
CA MET A 83 -14.76 5.69 -4.67
C MET A 83 -13.51 4.94 -5.14
N SER A 84 -13.67 3.88 -5.91
CA SER A 84 -12.56 3.19 -6.54
C SER A 84 -11.79 4.10 -7.50
N ILE A 85 -12.46 4.88 -8.34
CA ILE A 85 -11.81 5.85 -9.23
C ILE A 85 -11.01 6.88 -8.41
N ILE A 86 -11.59 7.43 -7.34
CA ILE A 86 -10.92 8.41 -6.47
C ILE A 86 -9.66 7.80 -5.85
N THR A 87 -9.76 6.61 -5.24
CA THR A 87 -8.62 5.97 -4.59
C THR A 87 -7.54 5.55 -5.59
N PHE A 88 -7.92 5.10 -6.78
CA PHE A 88 -6.96 4.81 -7.84
C PHE A 88 -6.27 6.06 -8.42
N THR A 89 -6.89 7.23 -8.37
CA THR A 89 -6.21 8.48 -8.80
C THR A 89 -5.03 8.86 -7.91
N ILE A 90 -5.06 8.46 -6.64
CA ILE A 90 -3.98 8.71 -5.67
C ILE A 90 -3.05 7.51 -5.45
N LEU A 91 -3.23 6.42 -6.21
CA LEU A 91 -2.46 5.18 -6.05
C LEU A 91 -0.94 5.43 -6.17
N ASP A 92 -0.51 6.32 -7.05
CA ASP A 92 0.91 6.70 -7.19
C ASP A 92 1.49 7.24 -5.88
N LYS A 93 0.72 8.00 -5.12
CA LYS A 93 1.12 8.53 -3.81
C LYS A 93 1.16 7.44 -2.74
N ILE A 94 0.19 6.53 -2.77
CA ILE A 94 0.15 5.38 -1.86
C ILE A 94 1.35 4.47 -2.12
N ILE A 95 1.71 4.21 -3.39
CA ILE A 95 2.90 3.44 -3.74
C ILE A 95 4.17 4.12 -3.22
N LEU A 96 4.32 5.43 -3.38
CA LEU A 96 5.46 6.17 -2.86
C LEU A 96 5.54 6.07 -1.33
N PHE A 97 4.41 6.21 -0.62
CA PHE A 97 4.36 6.03 0.82
C PHE A 97 4.89 4.66 1.25
N PHE A 98 4.43 3.57 0.60
CA PHE A 98 4.91 2.22 0.91
C PHE A 98 6.38 2.01 0.57
N ILE A 99 6.89 2.62 -0.51
CA ILE A 99 8.32 2.58 -0.83
C ILE A 99 9.14 3.20 0.31
N TYR A 100 8.76 4.37 0.80
CA TYR A 100 9.44 5.01 1.92
C TYR A 100 9.30 4.21 3.21
N PHE A 101 8.12 3.65 3.48
CA PHE A 101 7.85 2.79 4.63
C PHE A 101 8.74 1.55 4.62
N HIS A 102 8.79 0.81 3.52
CA HIS A 102 9.65 -0.37 3.38
C HIS A 102 11.13 -0.02 3.49
N SER A 103 11.57 1.09 2.89
CA SER A 103 12.93 1.58 3.01
C SER A 103 13.30 1.88 4.47
N TYR A 104 12.40 2.53 5.21
CA TYR A 104 12.59 2.84 6.62
C TYR A 104 12.59 1.58 7.49
N ALA A 105 11.65 0.66 7.28
CA ALA A 105 11.57 -0.61 7.98
C ALA A 105 12.85 -1.44 7.77
N ASN A 106 13.34 -1.54 6.53
CA ASN A 106 14.60 -2.22 6.23
C ASN A 106 15.78 -1.58 6.98
N LYS A 107 15.85 -0.26 7.05
CA LYS A 107 16.89 0.45 7.80
C LYS A 107 16.83 0.12 9.29
N LEU A 108 15.64 0.08 9.89
CA LEU A 108 15.45 -0.28 11.29
C LEU A 108 15.87 -1.72 11.58
N VAL A 109 15.48 -2.66 10.71
CA VAL A 109 15.88 -4.08 10.82
C VAL A 109 17.39 -4.20 10.75
N LEU A 110 18.06 -3.52 9.82
CA LEU A 110 19.50 -3.51 9.69
C LEU A 110 20.19 -2.95 10.92
N GLN A 111 19.69 -1.87 11.48
CA GLN A 111 20.22 -1.30 12.71
C GLN A 111 20.04 -2.24 13.90
N GLY A 112 18.88 -2.93 13.97
CA GLY A 112 18.61 -3.94 14.99
C GLY A 112 19.59 -5.13 14.90
N ILE A 113 19.79 -5.64 13.69
CA ILE A 113 20.75 -6.74 13.43
C ILE A 113 22.18 -6.31 13.79
N SER A 114 22.60 -5.11 13.39
CA SER A 114 23.94 -4.60 13.72
C SER A 114 24.15 -4.44 15.23
N LYS A 115 23.14 -3.98 15.96
CA LYS A 115 23.20 -3.87 17.44
C LYS A 115 23.29 -5.27 18.10
N LEU A 116 22.48 -6.21 17.63
CA LEU A 116 22.48 -7.59 18.11
C LEU A 116 23.84 -8.25 17.85
N ASP A 117 24.40 -8.06 16.67
CA ASP A 117 25.70 -8.58 16.27
C ASP A 117 26.82 -8.05 17.18
N MET A 118 26.84 -6.75 17.40
CA MET A 118 27.81 -6.11 18.28
C MET A 118 27.68 -6.61 19.73
N TYR A 119 26.43 -6.84 20.19
CA TYR A 119 26.18 -7.41 21.52
C TYR A 119 26.72 -8.84 21.63
N LEU A 120 26.43 -9.69 20.64
CA LEU A 120 26.87 -11.08 20.60
C LEU A 120 28.40 -11.18 20.50
N TRP A 121 29.02 -10.34 19.66
CA TRP A 121 30.47 -10.28 19.54
C TRP A 121 31.14 -9.89 20.86
N ARG A 122 30.61 -8.90 21.57
CA ARG A 122 31.12 -8.50 22.90
C ARG A 122 31.02 -9.62 23.92
N LYS A 123 29.98 -10.46 23.83
CA LYS A 123 29.73 -11.56 24.80
C LYS A 123 30.49 -12.84 24.47
N THR A 124 30.68 -13.16 23.22
CA THR A 124 31.23 -14.45 22.76
C THR A 124 32.64 -14.35 22.18
N GLY A 125 33.07 -13.14 21.77
CA GLY A 125 34.34 -12.92 21.07
C GLY A 125 34.41 -13.53 19.67
N ARG A 126 33.29 -14.03 19.14
CA ARG A 126 33.20 -14.69 17.82
C ARG A 126 32.10 -14.10 16.97
N ASP A 127 32.38 -14.02 15.66
CA ASP A 127 31.32 -13.74 14.67
C ASP A 127 30.34 -14.90 14.66
N THR A 128 29.06 -14.59 14.85
CA THR A 128 28.03 -15.62 14.83
C THR A 128 27.72 -16.05 13.39
N VAL A 129 27.49 -17.35 13.18
CA VAL A 129 27.14 -17.93 11.89
C VAL A 129 25.87 -17.24 11.31
N VAL A 130 24.95 -16.82 12.18
CA VAL A 130 23.71 -16.14 11.84
C VAL A 130 24.00 -14.79 11.18
N THR A 131 24.94 -14.02 11.72
CA THR A 131 25.35 -12.72 11.19
C THR A 131 25.95 -12.85 9.81
N ASN A 132 26.85 -13.79 9.62
CA ASN A 132 27.46 -14.06 8.32
C ASN A 132 26.42 -14.50 7.26
N ALA A 133 25.42 -15.32 7.65
CA ALA A 133 24.34 -15.73 6.75
C ALA A 133 23.46 -14.54 6.35
N ILE A 134 23.09 -13.68 7.30
CA ILE A 134 22.29 -12.48 7.04
C ILE A 134 23.05 -11.51 6.12
N TRP A 135 24.34 -11.25 6.35
CA TRP A 135 25.16 -10.40 5.49
C TRP A 135 25.30 -10.96 4.08
N LYS A 136 25.43 -12.30 3.93
CA LYS A 136 25.45 -12.95 2.60
C LYS A 136 24.13 -12.80 1.87
N LEU A 137 23.01 -13.01 2.56
CA LEU A 137 21.68 -12.82 1.99
C LEU A 137 21.48 -11.36 1.57
N GLN A 138 21.85 -10.42 2.40
CA GLN A 138 21.71 -9.01 2.14
C GLN A 138 22.51 -8.55 0.90
N ARG A 139 23.78 -8.97 0.77
CA ARG A 139 24.59 -8.69 -0.44
C ARG A 139 23.93 -9.26 -1.69
N LYS A 140 23.34 -10.46 -1.61
CA LYS A 140 22.66 -11.10 -2.73
C LYS A 140 21.39 -10.34 -3.16
N PHE A 141 20.68 -9.71 -2.22
CA PHE A 141 19.49 -8.90 -2.53
C PHE A 141 19.84 -7.48 -3.01
N MET A 142 20.93 -6.90 -2.53
CA MET A 142 21.40 -5.58 -2.97
C MET A 142 22.12 -5.59 -4.34
N SER A 143 22.64 -6.74 -4.76
CA SER A 143 23.38 -6.88 -6.03
C SER A 143 22.48 -7.19 -7.23
N ARG A 144 21.17 -7.29 -7.05
CA ARG A 144 20.17 -7.44 -8.10
C ARG A 144 19.29 -6.19 -8.26
#